data_2c9e85e2ca1f4cd7f114a0e91a7fd2dc
#
_entry.id   2c9e85e2ca1f4cd7f114a0e91a7fd2dc
#
_cell.length_a   1.000
_cell.length_b   1.000
_cell.length_c   1.000
_cell.angle_alpha   90.00
_cell.angle_beta   90.00
_cell.angle_gamma   90.00
#
_symmetry.space_group_name_H-M   'P 1'
#
loop_
_entity.id
_entity.type
_entity.pdbx_description
1 polymer ?
#
loop_
_entity_poly.entity_id
_entity_poly.type
_entity_poly.pdbx_seq_one_letter_code
_entity_poly.pdbx_strand_id
1 'polypeptide(L)'
;MKSPLFLTLLLALTSLIASAVDRPNIVWIVSEDNGASHLRLYNPQGAPTPNIEALAADGIVFDHAFSNAPVCSVARSTLITSSYAPRIGTQFHRRSALVPLPHDQRMFPSYLRDAGYYTSNNSKEDYNAFKAPDVWDESSGKASYRKRDKGQSFFHVQNFGTTHEGQLFFTAEQMANQPTQTDPATVRVPDYLPDTPLFRYTVARYLDLHMKMDTLVGEFIAQLEADGVLDNTIIFYYGDHGGIMPRSKGYAYETGLHVPLVINVPSKWQHLVHKQPGTRDDTFVSFVDFGATVLNLADVEVPDTFDGRPFLGRGVHTLLLAERNEVFGYADRFDEKSDLVRTLRRD
;
A
#
# COMPACT_ATOMS: atom_id res chain seq x y z
N MET A 1 -59.09 41.46 40.76
CA MET A 1 -57.66 41.34 40.78
C MET A 1 -57.30 39.93 40.27
N LYS A 2 -56.85 39.80 39.03
CA LYS A 2 -56.53 38.51 38.43
C LYS A 2 -55.00 38.51 38.21
N SER A 3 -54.31 37.61 38.92
CA SER A 3 -52.85 37.33 38.68
C SER A 3 -52.68 36.48 37.45
N PRO A 4 -51.70 36.78 36.57
CA PRO A 4 -51.31 35.87 35.49
C PRO A 4 -50.23 34.88 35.97
N LEU A 5 -50.53 33.62 35.78
CA LEU A 5 -49.57 32.49 35.95
C LEU A 5 -48.53 32.52 34.82
N PHE A 6 -47.26 32.79 35.12
CA PHE A 6 -46.16 32.64 34.21
C PHE A 6 -45.78 31.16 34.12
N LEU A 7 -46.07 30.54 32.99
CA LEU A 7 -45.64 29.18 32.66
C LEU A 7 -44.24 29.26 32.01
N THR A 8 -43.21 28.95 32.78
CA THR A 8 -41.82 28.88 32.29
C THR A 8 -41.60 27.55 31.60
N LEU A 9 -41.58 27.55 30.28
CA LEU A 9 -41.24 26.38 29.45
C LEU A 9 -39.73 26.16 29.45
N LEU A 10 -39.23 25.17 30.21
CA LEU A 10 -37.84 24.77 30.24
C LEU A 10 -37.58 23.88 29.03
N LEU A 11 -37.00 24.44 27.93
CA LEU A 11 -36.50 23.67 26.83
C LEU A 11 -35.22 22.93 27.28
N ALA A 12 -35.35 21.65 27.56
CA ALA A 12 -34.21 20.75 27.71
C ALA A 12 -33.62 20.50 26.33
N LEU A 13 -32.54 21.20 25.98
CA LEU A 13 -31.65 20.82 24.86
C LEU A 13 -30.96 19.51 25.24
N THR A 14 -31.53 18.39 24.87
CA THR A 14 -30.80 17.13 24.81
C THR A 14 -29.83 17.21 23.62
N SER A 15 -28.56 17.54 23.89
CA SER A 15 -27.47 17.36 22.96
C SER A 15 -27.40 15.87 22.68
N LEU A 16 -27.88 15.43 21.51
CA LEU A 16 -27.51 14.15 20.95
C LEU A 16 -25.99 14.22 20.71
N ILE A 17 -25.23 13.71 21.66
CA ILE A 17 -23.84 13.35 21.41
C ILE A 17 -23.95 12.17 20.45
N ALA A 18 -23.86 12.45 19.15
CA ALA A 18 -23.63 11.40 18.16
C ALA A 18 -22.37 10.67 18.63
N SER A 19 -22.54 9.46 19.15
CA SER A 19 -21.41 8.60 19.45
C SER A 19 -20.63 8.46 18.14
N ALA A 20 -19.41 8.97 18.10
CA ALA A 20 -18.54 8.79 16.96
C ALA A 20 -18.46 7.28 16.70
N VAL A 21 -18.78 6.86 15.49
CA VAL A 21 -18.65 5.46 15.11
C VAL A 21 -17.21 5.06 15.33
N ASP A 22 -16.99 4.05 16.19
CA ASP A 22 -15.63 3.55 16.45
C ASP A 22 -15.10 2.89 15.17
N ARG A 23 -14.02 3.44 14.62
CA ARG A 23 -13.40 3.03 13.37
C ARG A 23 -11.89 2.93 13.52
N PRO A 24 -11.22 1.96 12.85
CA PRO A 24 -9.78 1.86 12.90
C PRO A 24 -9.12 3.06 12.22
N ASN A 25 -7.94 3.43 12.67
CA ASN A 25 -7.02 4.13 11.81
C ASN A 25 -6.44 3.12 10.79
N ILE A 26 -6.09 3.58 9.61
CA ILE A 26 -5.51 2.74 8.58
C ILE A 26 -4.24 3.41 8.05
N VAL A 27 -3.16 2.66 8.01
CA VAL A 27 -1.85 3.11 7.52
C VAL A 27 -1.39 2.20 6.40
N TRP A 28 -0.94 2.80 5.31
CA TRP A 28 -0.16 2.14 4.29
C TRP A 28 1.31 2.56 4.43
N ILE A 29 2.19 1.60 4.66
CA ILE A 29 3.64 1.74 4.58
C ILE A 29 4.09 1.17 3.25
N VAL A 30 4.52 2.04 2.35
CA VAL A 30 4.84 1.68 0.97
C VAL A 30 6.34 1.79 0.74
N SER A 31 6.99 0.68 0.40
CA SER A 31 8.35 0.69 -0.10
C SER A 31 8.36 0.70 -1.63
N GLU A 32 9.16 1.59 -2.23
CA GLU A 32 9.24 1.68 -3.68
C GLU A 32 10.10 0.55 -4.26
N ASP A 33 9.71 0.06 -5.46
CA ASP A 33 10.48 -0.91 -6.23
C ASP A 33 10.88 -2.18 -5.42
N ASN A 34 9.97 -2.72 -4.63
CA ASN A 34 10.25 -3.82 -3.70
C ASN A 34 9.41 -5.07 -4.01
N GLY A 35 10.04 -6.06 -4.63
CA GLY A 35 9.44 -7.38 -4.85
C GLY A 35 9.60 -8.31 -3.63
N ALA A 36 8.63 -9.21 -3.45
CA ALA A 36 8.59 -10.14 -2.31
C ALA A 36 9.90 -10.95 -2.16
N SER A 37 10.50 -11.39 -3.25
CA SER A 37 11.73 -12.20 -3.24
C SER A 37 12.97 -11.50 -2.65
N HIS A 38 12.95 -10.18 -2.45
CA HIS A 38 14.05 -9.43 -1.88
C HIS A 38 14.03 -9.38 -0.34
N LEU A 39 12.96 -9.80 0.30
CA LEU A 39 12.83 -9.87 1.75
C LEU A 39 13.02 -11.31 2.26
N ARG A 40 13.78 -11.48 3.34
CA ARG A 40 13.98 -12.80 3.97
C ARG A 40 12.66 -13.44 4.42
N LEU A 41 11.66 -12.64 4.70
CA LEU A 41 10.30 -13.10 5.03
C LEU A 41 9.69 -14.01 3.95
N TYR A 42 10.05 -13.81 2.67
CA TYR A 42 9.55 -14.58 1.53
C TYR A 42 10.62 -15.45 0.86
N ASN A 43 11.88 -15.09 1.01
CA ASN A 43 13.01 -15.79 0.39
C ASN A 43 14.19 -15.81 1.36
N PRO A 44 14.68 -17.01 1.79
CA PRO A 44 15.80 -17.10 2.71
C PRO A 44 17.07 -16.34 2.30
N GLN A 45 17.23 -16.04 1.01
CA GLN A 45 18.35 -15.27 0.45
C GLN A 45 18.07 -13.76 0.32
N GLY A 46 16.87 -13.33 0.70
CA GLY A 46 16.49 -11.91 0.77
C GLY A 46 17.14 -11.19 1.94
N ALA A 47 17.00 -9.86 1.93
CA ALA A 47 17.50 -9.00 3.01
C ALA A 47 16.84 -9.36 4.37
N PRO A 48 17.60 -9.41 5.45
CA PRO A 48 17.04 -9.46 6.79
C PRO A 48 16.32 -8.14 7.09
N THR A 49 15.06 -8.23 7.44
CA THR A 49 14.18 -7.08 7.70
C THR A 49 13.45 -7.26 9.03
N PRO A 50 14.19 -7.13 10.18
CA PRO A 50 13.67 -7.49 11.49
C PRO A 50 12.42 -6.70 11.90
N ASN A 51 12.24 -5.45 11.47
CA ASN A 51 11.06 -4.66 11.82
C ASN A 51 9.82 -5.14 11.04
N ILE A 52 9.98 -5.45 9.76
CA ILE A 52 8.92 -6.02 8.93
C ILE A 52 8.61 -7.46 9.38
N GLU A 53 9.64 -8.25 9.76
CA GLU A 53 9.46 -9.59 10.30
C GLU A 53 8.73 -9.56 11.65
N ALA A 54 8.99 -8.55 12.51
CA ALA A 54 8.25 -8.34 13.76
C ALA A 54 6.77 -7.94 13.46
N LEU A 55 6.54 -7.05 12.50
CA LEU A 55 5.19 -6.72 12.06
C LEU A 55 4.44 -7.96 11.55
N ALA A 56 5.13 -8.85 10.85
CA ALA A 56 4.59 -10.11 10.33
C ALA A 56 4.29 -11.13 11.44
N ALA A 57 5.10 -11.16 12.51
CA ALA A 57 4.88 -12.08 13.64
C ALA A 57 3.54 -11.82 14.35
N ASP A 58 3.09 -10.56 14.37
CA ASP A 58 1.81 -10.13 14.93
C ASP A 58 0.77 -9.79 13.85
N GLY A 59 1.05 -10.14 12.58
CA GLY A 59 0.22 -9.83 11.43
C GLY A 59 -0.13 -11.04 10.59
N ILE A 60 -0.67 -10.79 9.40
CA ILE A 60 -0.96 -11.78 8.37
C ILE A 60 -0.01 -11.52 7.20
N VAL A 61 0.73 -12.54 6.77
CA VAL A 61 1.59 -12.49 5.59
C VAL A 61 0.85 -13.07 4.41
N PHE A 62 0.67 -12.30 3.34
CA PHE A 62 0.06 -12.78 2.11
C PHE A 62 1.14 -13.30 1.15
N ASP A 63 1.03 -14.58 0.78
CA ASP A 63 1.99 -15.22 -0.11
C ASP A 63 1.76 -14.89 -1.59
N HIS A 64 0.53 -14.55 -1.95
CA HIS A 64 0.10 -14.27 -3.32
C HIS A 64 -0.47 -12.85 -3.46
N ALA A 65 0.35 -11.85 -3.14
CA ALA A 65 0.00 -10.44 -3.33
C ALA A 65 0.68 -9.86 -4.57
N PHE A 66 -0.09 -9.19 -5.42
CA PHE A 66 0.40 -8.73 -6.71
C PHE A 66 0.04 -7.27 -7.00
N SER A 67 1.01 -6.53 -7.53
CA SER A 67 0.70 -5.34 -8.31
C SER A 67 0.05 -5.76 -9.63
N ASN A 68 -0.90 -4.95 -10.12
CA ASN A 68 -1.49 -5.19 -11.44
C ASN A 68 -0.59 -4.68 -12.59
N ALA A 69 0.40 -3.84 -12.27
CA ALA A 69 1.36 -3.32 -13.24
C ALA A 69 2.77 -3.22 -12.65
N PRO A 70 3.82 -3.49 -13.44
CA PRO A 70 5.20 -3.53 -12.96
C PRO A 70 5.86 -2.14 -12.95
N VAL A 71 5.11 -1.07 -12.71
CA VAL A 71 5.64 0.31 -12.71
C VAL A 71 4.79 1.26 -11.87
N CYS A 72 5.46 2.20 -11.18
CA CYS A 72 4.90 3.05 -10.13
C CYS A 72 3.58 3.73 -10.52
N SER A 73 3.54 4.55 -11.57
CA SER A 73 2.37 5.38 -11.86
C SER A 73 1.13 4.58 -12.25
N VAL A 74 1.31 3.46 -12.93
CA VAL A 74 0.21 2.57 -13.33
C VAL A 74 -0.30 1.78 -12.12
N ALA A 75 0.61 1.22 -11.31
CA ALA A 75 0.29 0.52 -10.09
C ALA A 75 -0.44 1.45 -9.08
N ARG A 76 0.09 2.66 -8.88
CA ARG A 76 -0.50 3.66 -7.97
C ARG A 76 -1.83 4.19 -8.47
N SER A 77 -2.04 4.30 -9.79
CA SER A 77 -3.34 4.63 -10.36
C SER A 77 -4.37 3.53 -10.09
N THR A 78 -3.98 2.26 -10.18
CA THR A 78 -4.85 1.12 -9.83
C THR A 78 -5.19 1.11 -8.34
N LEU A 79 -4.19 1.30 -7.46
CA LEU A 79 -4.38 1.37 -6.01
C LEU A 79 -5.39 2.45 -5.61
N ILE A 80 -5.21 3.68 -6.12
CA ILE A 80 -5.99 4.83 -5.66
C ILE A 80 -7.41 4.86 -6.22
N THR A 81 -7.65 4.20 -7.37
CA THR A 81 -8.96 4.15 -8.03
C THR A 81 -9.72 2.85 -7.81
N SER A 82 -9.09 1.83 -7.25
CA SER A 82 -9.63 0.46 -7.17
C SER A 82 -10.14 -0.06 -8.52
N SER A 83 -9.47 0.32 -9.61
CA SER A 83 -9.88 -0.02 -10.98
C SER A 83 -8.69 -0.43 -11.82
N TYR A 84 -8.93 -1.38 -12.72
CA TYR A 84 -7.91 -1.78 -13.68
C TYR A 84 -7.54 -0.62 -14.58
N ALA A 85 -6.25 -0.24 -14.62
CA ALA A 85 -5.77 0.91 -15.37
C ALA A 85 -6.16 0.90 -16.87
N PRO A 86 -6.20 -0.24 -17.58
CA PRO A 86 -6.68 -0.29 -18.96
C PRO A 86 -8.15 0.12 -19.12
N ARG A 87 -9.01 -0.14 -18.12
CA ARG A 87 -10.43 0.24 -18.16
C ARG A 87 -10.63 1.75 -18.11
N ILE A 88 -9.79 2.44 -17.34
CA ILE A 88 -9.91 3.89 -17.11
C ILE A 88 -8.85 4.71 -17.86
N GLY A 89 -8.05 4.07 -18.74
CA GLY A 89 -7.07 4.77 -19.59
C GLY A 89 -5.79 5.20 -18.90
N THR A 90 -5.48 4.71 -17.69
CA THR A 90 -4.30 5.10 -16.89
C THR A 90 -3.10 4.14 -17.01
N GLN A 91 -3.13 3.22 -17.98
CA GLN A 91 -2.17 2.13 -18.14
C GLN A 91 -0.79 2.51 -18.70
N PHE A 92 -0.58 3.74 -19.10
CA PHE A 92 0.69 4.18 -19.68
C PHE A 92 1.54 4.91 -18.64
N HIS A 93 2.77 4.46 -18.44
CA HIS A 93 3.67 5.07 -17.46
C HIS A 93 3.91 6.55 -17.74
N ARG A 94 3.70 7.40 -16.74
CA ARG A 94 3.95 8.86 -16.74
C ARG A 94 3.60 9.54 -18.06
N ARG A 95 2.35 9.46 -18.44
CA ARG A 95 1.86 10.09 -19.66
C ARG A 95 2.16 11.59 -19.68
N SER A 96 2.33 12.14 -20.88
CA SER A 96 2.41 13.58 -21.10
C SER A 96 1.12 14.34 -20.75
N ALA A 97 -0.01 13.63 -20.71
CA ALA A 97 -1.31 14.16 -20.30
C ALA A 97 -2.01 13.20 -19.34
N LEU A 98 -2.49 13.73 -18.22
CA LEU A 98 -3.34 13.00 -17.29
C LEU A 98 -4.70 12.72 -17.95
N VAL A 99 -5.36 11.63 -17.55
CA VAL A 99 -6.68 11.28 -18.02
C VAL A 99 -7.75 11.68 -17.00
N PRO A 100 -8.93 12.18 -17.45
CA PRO A 100 -10.06 12.32 -16.55
C PRO A 100 -10.56 10.94 -16.13
N LEU A 101 -10.96 10.80 -14.87
CA LEU A 101 -11.68 9.61 -14.44
C LEU A 101 -13.09 9.58 -15.07
N PRO A 102 -13.70 8.39 -15.28
CA PRO A 102 -15.12 8.28 -15.62
C PRO A 102 -15.98 9.13 -14.66
N HIS A 103 -17.10 9.67 -15.15
CA HIS A 103 -17.89 10.70 -14.46
C HIS A 103 -18.35 10.30 -13.04
N ASP A 104 -18.60 9.02 -12.81
CA ASP A 104 -19.10 8.45 -11.56
C ASP A 104 -18.01 7.83 -10.69
N GLN A 105 -16.74 7.95 -11.08
CA GLN A 105 -15.62 7.35 -10.39
C GLN A 105 -14.77 8.39 -9.66
N ARG A 106 -14.52 8.12 -8.38
CA ARG A 106 -13.62 8.91 -7.53
C ARG A 106 -12.44 8.05 -7.05
N MET A 107 -11.36 8.70 -6.65
CA MET A 107 -10.27 8.04 -5.93
C MET A 107 -10.76 7.68 -4.51
N PHE A 108 -10.44 6.48 -4.02
CA PHE A 108 -11.08 5.95 -2.81
C PHE A 108 -10.89 6.81 -1.54
N PRO A 109 -9.80 7.59 -1.33
CA PRO A 109 -9.70 8.41 -0.13
C PRO A 109 -10.77 9.49 0.00
N SER A 110 -11.38 9.93 -1.14
CA SER A 110 -12.50 10.86 -1.10
C SER A 110 -13.70 10.30 -0.34
N TYR A 111 -13.98 8.99 -0.47
CA TYR A 111 -15.07 8.34 0.27
C TYR A 111 -14.75 8.23 1.77
N LEU A 112 -13.48 8.04 2.14
CA LEU A 112 -13.05 8.07 3.54
C LEU A 112 -13.25 9.47 4.14
N ARG A 113 -12.93 10.53 3.40
CA ARG A 113 -13.15 11.92 3.83
C ARG A 113 -14.65 12.20 4.03
N ASP A 114 -15.50 11.76 3.11
CA ASP A 114 -16.96 11.89 3.26
C ASP A 114 -17.46 11.16 4.51
N ALA A 115 -16.79 10.08 4.92
CA ALA A 115 -17.05 9.34 6.15
C ALA A 115 -16.40 9.94 7.40
N GLY A 116 -15.69 11.07 7.29
CA GLY A 116 -15.08 11.81 8.41
C GLY A 116 -13.64 11.41 8.75
N TYR A 117 -12.98 10.60 7.95
CA TYR A 117 -11.55 10.34 8.10
C TYR A 117 -10.71 11.56 7.73
N TYR A 118 -9.61 11.75 8.44
CA TYR A 118 -8.53 12.59 7.96
C TYR A 118 -7.61 11.78 7.04
N THR A 119 -7.36 12.28 5.82
CA THR A 119 -6.57 11.56 4.83
C THR A 119 -5.27 12.29 4.51
N SER A 120 -4.14 11.58 4.56
CA SER A 120 -2.83 12.18 4.31
C SER A 120 -1.87 11.25 3.57
N ASN A 121 -1.04 11.82 2.69
CA ASN A 121 -0.08 11.10 1.87
C ASN A 121 1.32 11.74 1.93
N ASN A 122 2.28 11.03 2.47
CA ASN A 122 3.69 11.42 2.53
C ASN A 122 4.52 10.45 1.64
N SER A 123 4.92 10.84 0.44
CA SER A 123 4.54 12.05 -0.32
C SER A 123 4.35 11.74 -1.79
N LYS A 124 4.34 10.45 -2.19
CA LYS A 124 4.31 10.06 -3.60
C LYS A 124 2.88 9.77 -4.05
N GLU A 125 2.41 10.49 -5.04
CA GLU A 125 1.14 10.25 -5.73
C GLU A 125 1.35 9.46 -7.02
N ASP A 126 2.04 10.06 -7.98
CA ASP A 126 2.42 9.47 -9.28
C ASP A 126 1.19 8.90 -10.04
N TYR A 127 0.03 9.59 -9.96
CA TYR A 127 -1.20 9.12 -10.60
C TYR A 127 -1.25 9.56 -12.07
N ASN A 128 -1.72 8.67 -12.96
CA ASN A 128 -1.96 8.96 -14.38
C ASN A 128 -3.34 9.59 -14.66
N ALA A 129 -4.10 9.87 -13.62
CA ALA A 129 -5.42 10.49 -13.69
C ALA A 129 -5.43 11.86 -13.00
N PHE A 130 -6.35 12.74 -13.43
CA PHE A 130 -6.61 13.97 -12.70
C PHE A 130 -7.10 13.65 -11.29
N LYS A 131 -6.41 14.22 -10.29
CA LYS A 131 -6.78 14.13 -8.88
C LYS A 131 -7.73 15.27 -8.53
N ALA A 132 -8.91 14.94 -8.03
CA ALA A 132 -9.83 15.92 -7.49
C ALA A 132 -9.30 16.53 -6.17
N PRO A 133 -9.70 17.76 -5.80
CA PRO A 133 -9.21 18.42 -4.57
C PRO A 133 -9.63 17.72 -3.27
N ASP A 134 -10.65 16.87 -3.32
CA ASP A 134 -11.22 16.16 -2.18
C ASP A 134 -10.56 14.81 -1.88
N VAL A 135 -9.48 14.42 -2.59
CA VAL A 135 -8.81 13.12 -2.39
C VAL A 135 -8.02 13.10 -1.09
N TRP A 136 -7.25 14.13 -0.81
CA TRP A 136 -6.40 14.23 0.37
C TRP A 136 -6.69 15.52 1.14
N ASP A 137 -6.70 15.46 2.48
CA ASP A 137 -6.62 16.65 3.32
C ASP A 137 -5.22 17.25 3.20
N GLU A 138 -4.19 16.38 3.13
CA GLU A 138 -2.82 16.81 2.87
C GLU A 138 -2.04 15.74 2.07
N SER A 139 -1.32 16.20 1.02
CA SER A 139 -0.39 15.36 0.28
C SER A 139 0.89 16.15 0.01
N SER A 140 1.95 15.83 0.73
CA SER A 140 3.27 16.50 0.64
C SER A 140 4.32 15.72 1.44
N GLY A 141 5.61 16.08 1.30
CA GLY A 141 6.68 15.54 2.15
C GLY A 141 6.58 15.91 3.64
N LYS A 142 5.58 16.73 4.02
CA LYS A 142 5.29 17.13 5.41
C LYS A 142 3.90 16.66 5.84
N ALA A 143 3.19 15.90 4.99
CA ALA A 143 1.89 15.34 5.32
C ALA A 143 2.02 14.36 6.49
N SER A 144 1.08 14.46 7.44
CA SER A 144 1.13 13.65 8.65
C SER A 144 -0.27 13.44 9.22
N TYR A 145 -0.59 12.23 9.66
CA TYR A 145 -1.80 11.91 10.42
C TYR A 145 -1.93 12.73 11.72
N ARG A 146 -0.82 13.30 12.23
CA ARG A 146 -0.80 14.14 13.44
C ARG A 146 -1.57 15.45 13.32
N LYS A 147 -1.88 15.87 12.07
CA LYS A 147 -2.62 17.12 11.80
C LYS A 147 -4.14 16.98 11.86
N ARG A 148 -4.63 15.75 12.08
CA ARG A 148 -6.06 15.48 12.26
C ARG A 148 -6.62 16.12 13.54
N ASP A 149 -7.93 16.24 13.61
CA ASP A 149 -8.61 16.62 14.85
C ASP A 149 -8.43 15.53 15.92
N LYS A 150 -8.55 15.95 17.19
CA LYS A 150 -8.42 15.03 18.32
C LYS A 150 -9.51 13.97 18.28
N GLY A 151 -9.10 12.70 18.25
CA GLY A 151 -10.01 11.56 18.19
C GLY A 151 -10.56 11.23 16.80
N GLN A 152 -10.21 11.99 15.78
CA GLN A 152 -10.55 11.69 14.39
C GLN A 152 -9.78 10.48 13.89
N SER A 153 -10.48 9.51 13.28
CA SER A 153 -9.84 8.40 12.57
C SER A 153 -9.11 8.92 11.33
N PHE A 154 -8.02 8.24 10.95
CA PHE A 154 -7.23 8.67 9.81
C PHE A 154 -6.88 7.52 8.86
N PHE A 155 -6.68 7.88 7.60
CA PHE A 155 -5.97 7.10 6.60
C PHE A 155 -4.69 7.83 6.22
N HIS A 156 -3.55 7.17 6.42
CA HIS A 156 -2.24 7.75 6.14
C HIS A 156 -1.41 6.83 5.25
N VAL A 157 -0.78 7.42 4.22
CA VAL A 157 0.19 6.72 3.38
C VAL A 157 1.59 7.26 3.67
N GLN A 158 2.48 6.37 4.13
CA GLN A 158 3.91 6.65 4.32
C GLN A 158 4.70 5.96 3.23
N ASN A 159 5.35 6.74 2.36
CA ASN A 159 6.18 6.22 1.28
C ASN A 159 7.66 6.27 1.63
N PHE A 160 8.40 5.20 1.31
CA PHE A 160 9.85 5.11 1.44
C PHE A 160 10.49 4.84 0.08
N GLY A 161 11.22 5.84 -0.45
CA GLY A 161 11.94 5.76 -1.74
C GLY A 161 13.35 5.18 -1.61
N THR A 162 13.69 4.56 -0.47
CA THR A 162 15.04 4.05 -0.19
C THR A 162 15.45 2.93 -1.15
N THR A 163 14.49 2.13 -1.59
CA THR A 163 14.69 0.99 -2.50
C THR A 163 14.43 1.33 -3.97
N HIS A 164 14.06 2.59 -4.28
CA HIS A 164 13.80 3.05 -5.65
C HIS A 164 15.02 2.89 -6.56
N GLU A 165 14.82 2.57 -7.83
CA GLU A 165 15.87 2.29 -8.84
C GLU A 165 16.98 3.34 -8.89
N GLY A 166 16.64 4.62 -8.68
CA GLY A 166 17.62 5.71 -8.66
C GLY A 166 18.75 5.53 -7.63
N GLN A 167 18.53 4.69 -6.59
CA GLN A 167 19.55 4.39 -5.58
C GLN A 167 20.60 3.38 -6.09
N LEU A 168 20.33 2.73 -7.21
CA LEU A 168 21.26 1.81 -7.90
C LEU A 168 21.98 2.46 -9.09
N PHE A 169 21.78 3.75 -9.34
CA PHE A 169 22.57 4.49 -10.31
C PHE A 169 23.91 4.87 -9.68
N PHE A 170 24.92 4.03 -9.88
CA PHE A 170 26.27 4.22 -9.37
C PHE A 170 27.30 4.12 -10.49
N THR A 171 28.43 4.82 -10.30
CA THR A 171 29.58 4.78 -11.22
C THR A 171 30.55 3.64 -10.86
N ALA A 172 31.46 3.30 -11.78
CA ALA A 172 32.54 2.35 -11.49
C ALA A 172 33.40 2.79 -10.31
N GLU A 173 33.65 4.10 -10.18
CA GLU A 173 34.39 4.68 -9.06
C GLU A 173 33.64 4.49 -7.73
N GLN A 174 32.32 4.72 -7.73
CA GLN A 174 31.49 4.48 -6.54
C GLN A 174 31.49 3.00 -6.16
N MET A 175 31.38 2.09 -7.14
CA MET A 175 31.47 0.65 -6.88
C MET A 175 32.82 0.27 -6.25
N ALA A 176 33.92 0.87 -6.71
CA ALA A 176 35.25 0.59 -6.19
C ALA A 176 35.48 1.15 -4.77
N ASN A 177 34.87 2.29 -4.43
CA ASN A 177 35.16 3.06 -3.21
C ASN A 177 34.04 2.99 -2.16
N GLN A 178 32.88 2.43 -2.46
CA GLN A 178 31.74 2.29 -1.55
C GLN A 178 31.41 0.82 -1.34
N PRO A 179 32.06 0.16 -0.37
CA PRO A 179 31.75 -1.25 -0.09
C PRO A 179 30.29 -1.40 0.39
N THR A 180 29.69 -2.52 0.07
CA THR A 180 28.38 -2.93 0.56
C THR A 180 28.53 -3.55 1.96
N GLN A 181 27.47 -3.47 2.78
CA GLN A 181 27.37 -4.19 4.05
C GLN A 181 27.22 -5.69 3.78
N THR A 182 26.37 -6.05 2.82
CA THR A 182 26.24 -7.44 2.35
C THR A 182 27.47 -7.80 1.51
N ASP A 183 28.12 -8.93 1.80
CA ASP A 183 29.25 -9.41 1.02
C ASP A 183 28.79 -9.85 -0.39
N PRO A 184 29.27 -9.21 -1.47
CA PRO A 184 28.93 -9.57 -2.83
C PRO A 184 29.29 -11.03 -3.20
N ALA A 185 30.23 -11.67 -2.49
CA ALA A 185 30.58 -13.05 -2.73
C ALA A 185 29.49 -14.03 -2.26
N THR A 186 28.64 -13.63 -1.33
CA THR A 186 27.60 -14.47 -0.71
C THR A 186 26.23 -14.35 -1.39
N VAL A 187 26.01 -13.31 -2.22
CA VAL A 187 24.71 -13.10 -2.86
C VAL A 187 24.47 -14.07 -4.01
N ARG A 188 23.22 -14.45 -4.20
CA ARG A 188 22.79 -15.17 -5.39
C ARG A 188 22.36 -14.17 -6.47
N VAL A 189 23.06 -14.20 -7.59
CA VAL A 189 22.61 -13.52 -8.81
C VAL A 189 21.52 -14.39 -9.46
N PRO A 190 20.36 -13.85 -9.87
CA PRO A 190 19.34 -14.61 -10.58
C PRO A 190 19.90 -15.33 -11.80
N ASP A 191 19.49 -16.58 -12.04
CA ASP A 191 20.06 -17.47 -13.06
C ASP A 191 19.94 -16.93 -14.52
N TYR A 192 19.03 -15.97 -14.74
CA TYR A 192 18.85 -15.29 -16.04
C TYR A 192 19.78 -14.08 -16.23
N LEU A 193 20.61 -13.75 -15.23
CA LEU A 193 21.61 -12.68 -15.29
C LEU A 193 23.02 -13.26 -15.29
N PRO A 194 24.00 -12.60 -15.95
CA PRO A 194 25.37 -13.04 -15.86
C PRO A 194 25.94 -12.84 -14.46
N ASP A 195 26.56 -13.87 -13.92
CA ASP A 195 27.22 -13.80 -12.62
C ASP A 195 28.58 -13.08 -12.75
N THR A 196 28.52 -11.76 -12.57
CA THR A 196 29.70 -10.88 -12.68
C THR A 196 29.87 -10.05 -11.39
N PRO A 197 31.07 -9.50 -11.13
CA PRO A 197 31.29 -8.61 -10.00
C PRO A 197 30.30 -7.44 -9.95
N LEU A 198 29.91 -6.89 -11.11
CA LEU A 198 28.93 -5.82 -11.20
C LEU A 198 27.56 -6.26 -10.70
N PHE A 199 27.05 -7.39 -11.18
CA PHE A 199 25.73 -7.89 -10.74
C PHE A 199 25.74 -8.31 -9.27
N ARG A 200 26.82 -8.94 -8.80
CA ARG A 200 26.98 -9.28 -7.39
C ARG A 200 26.96 -8.03 -6.49
N TYR A 201 27.71 -7.00 -6.85
CA TYR A 201 27.69 -5.72 -6.13
C TYR A 201 26.29 -5.06 -6.18
N THR A 202 25.63 -5.07 -7.34
CA THR A 202 24.29 -4.51 -7.48
C THR A 202 23.27 -5.21 -6.58
N VAL A 203 23.29 -6.55 -6.54
CA VAL A 203 22.41 -7.33 -5.65
C VAL A 203 22.72 -7.03 -4.19
N ALA A 204 23.99 -7.05 -3.79
CA ALA A 204 24.40 -6.76 -2.42
C ALA A 204 23.95 -5.35 -1.98
N ARG A 205 24.19 -4.34 -2.82
CA ARG A 205 23.74 -2.97 -2.58
C ARG A 205 22.23 -2.88 -2.48
N TYR A 206 21.48 -3.61 -3.28
CA TYR A 206 20.02 -3.59 -3.23
C TYR A 206 19.48 -4.23 -1.95
N LEU A 207 20.10 -5.30 -1.46
CA LEU A 207 19.79 -5.89 -0.15
C LEU A 207 20.08 -4.90 0.99
N ASP A 208 21.20 -4.17 0.93
CA ASP A 208 21.53 -3.14 1.92
C ASP A 208 20.48 -2.01 1.95
N LEU A 209 19.95 -1.63 0.78
CA LEU A 209 18.86 -0.64 0.70
C LEU A 209 17.57 -1.15 1.36
N HIS A 210 17.27 -2.45 1.26
CA HIS A 210 16.13 -3.05 1.96
C HIS A 210 16.32 -3.05 3.48
N MET A 211 17.53 -3.34 3.98
CA MET A 211 17.82 -3.24 5.41
C MET A 211 17.69 -1.80 5.93
N LYS A 212 18.15 -0.83 5.15
CA LYS A 212 17.97 0.59 5.48
C LYS A 212 16.49 1.01 5.47
N MET A 213 15.72 0.54 4.50
CA MET A 213 14.28 0.78 4.43
C MET A 213 13.56 0.18 5.62
N ASP A 214 13.92 -1.05 6.03
CA ASP A 214 13.37 -1.71 7.22
C ASP A 214 13.57 -0.89 8.49
N THR A 215 14.73 -0.26 8.66
CA THR A 215 14.98 0.66 9.78
C THR A 215 13.98 1.82 9.79
N LEU A 216 13.72 2.44 8.65
CA LEU A 216 12.73 3.54 8.53
C LEU A 216 11.29 3.06 8.81
N VAL A 217 10.96 1.83 8.42
CA VAL A 217 9.67 1.20 8.77
C VAL A 217 9.55 1.06 10.29
N GLY A 218 10.59 0.55 10.96
CA GLY A 218 10.62 0.43 12.41
C GLY A 218 10.49 1.76 13.13
N GLU A 219 11.19 2.79 12.68
CA GLU A 219 11.09 4.15 13.22
C GLU A 219 9.67 4.71 13.08
N PHE A 220 9.00 4.48 11.96
CA PHE A 220 7.64 4.93 11.76
C PHE A 220 6.63 4.17 12.62
N ILE A 221 6.79 2.86 12.81
CA ILE A 221 5.95 2.07 13.73
C ILE A 221 6.14 2.55 15.17
N ALA A 222 7.38 2.78 15.62
CA ALA A 222 7.68 3.33 16.93
C ALA A 222 7.08 4.74 17.13
N GLN A 223 6.98 5.53 16.05
CA GLN A 223 6.26 6.82 16.08
C GLN A 223 4.75 6.65 16.33
N LEU A 224 4.10 5.66 15.70
CA LEU A 224 2.68 5.36 15.94
C LEU A 224 2.45 4.91 17.38
N GLU A 225 3.36 4.13 17.95
CA GLU A 225 3.33 3.67 19.34
C GLU A 225 3.49 4.86 20.31
N ALA A 226 4.51 5.70 20.10
CA ALA A 226 4.77 6.89 20.92
C ALA A 226 3.59 7.89 20.89
N ASP A 227 2.86 7.98 19.79
CA ASP A 227 1.66 8.79 19.67
C ASP A 227 0.41 8.15 20.30
N GLY A 228 0.52 6.91 20.81
CA GLY A 228 -0.58 6.18 21.42
C GLY A 228 -1.70 5.79 20.47
N VAL A 229 -1.39 5.62 19.17
CA VAL A 229 -2.38 5.27 18.13
C VAL A 229 -2.20 3.87 17.56
N LEU A 230 -1.09 3.20 17.85
CA LEU A 230 -0.76 1.90 17.27
C LEU A 230 -1.85 0.84 17.53
N ASP A 231 -2.36 0.75 18.77
CA ASP A 231 -3.40 -0.21 19.18
C ASP A 231 -4.77 0.02 18.50
N ASN A 232 -4.93 1.13 17.77
CA ASN A 232 -6.12 1.43 17.00
C ASN A 232 -5.84 1.52 15.49
N THR A 233 -4.65 1.10 15.02
CA THR A 233 -4.19 1.30 13.65
C THR A 233 -3.97 -0.02 12.94
N ILE A 234 -4.71 -0.26 11.86
CA ILE A 234 -4.44 -1.36 10.92
C ILE A 234 -3.32 -0.92 9.99
N ILE A 235 -2.24 -1.70 9.91
CA ILE A 235 -1.07 -1.38 9.11
C ILE A 235 -0.96 -2.34 7.93
N PHE A 236 -0.85 -1.80 6.72
CA PHE A 236 -0.47 -2.51 5.51
C PHE A 236 0.97 -2.14 5.17
N TYR A 237 1.86 -3.10 5.13
CA TYR A 237 3.20 -2.96 4.55
C TYR A 237 3.24 -3.66 3.20
N TYR A 238 3.67 -2.96 2.14
CA TYR A 238 3.77 -3.54 0.81
C TYR A 238 4.75 -2.75 -0.10
N GLY A 239 5.22 -3.40 -1.20
CA GLY A 239 5.93 -2.73 -2.28
C GLY A 239 4.98 -2.15 -3.31
N ASP A 240 5.28 -1.01 -3.93
CA ASP A 240 4.39 -0.38 -4.93
C ASP A 240 4.35 -1.15 -6.28
N HIS A 241 5.33 -1.95 -6.56
CA HIS A 241 5.40 -3.02 -7.56
C HIS A 241 6.58 -3.94 -7.23
N GLY A 242 6.91 -4.90 -8.12
CA GLY A 242 8.06 -5.78 -7.92
C GLY A 242 9.41 -5.07 -7.96
N GLY A 243 10.48 -5.84 -8.00
CA GLY A 243 11.85 -5.33 -7.94
C GLY A 243 12.30 -4.57 -9.19
N ILE A 244 13.57 -4.16 -9.18
CA ILE A 244 14.19 -3.33 -10.23
C ILE A 244 15.29 -4.04 -11.02
N MET A 245 15.63 -5.27 -10.64
CA MET A 245 16.58 -6.04 -11.43
C MET A 245 16.03 -6.29 -12.84
N PRO A 246 16.87 -6.51 -13.85
CA PRO A 246 16.39 -6.80 -15.20
C PRO A 246 15.27 -7.84 -15.22
N ARG A 247 14.27 -7.68 -16.08
CA ARG A 247 13.02 -8.47 -16.15
C ARG A 247 12.04 -8.23 -14.98
N SER A 248 12.21 -7.17 -14.19
CA SER A 248 11.29 -6.81 -13.12
C SER A 248 10.51 -5.53 -13.46
N LYS A 249 11.01 -4.36 -13.10
CA LYS A 249 10.34 -3.07 -13.39
C LYS A 249 10.13 -2.90 -14.90
N GLY A 250 8.91 -2.55 -15.30
CA GLY A 250 8.50 -2.41 -16.69
C GLY A 250 8.05 -3.71 -17.36
N TYR A 251 8.26 -4.88 -16.75
CA TYR A 251 7.96 -6.18 -17.33
C TYR A 251 6.93 -6.94 -16.47
N ALA A 252 5.87 -7.44 -17.11
CA ALA A 252 4.79 -8.16 -16.43
C ALA A 252 5.15 -9.64 -16.13
N TYR A 253 6.35 -9.85 -15.57
CA TYR A 253 6.78 -11.12 -14.99
C TYR A 253 6.51 -11.16 -13.49
N GLU A 254 6.63 -12.34 -12.89
CA GLU A 254 6.49 -12.54 -11.43
C GLU A 254 7.38 -11.54 -10.67
N THR A 255 8.64 -11.36 -11.07
CA THR A 255 9.58 -10.42 -10.43
C THR A 255 9.19 -8.95 -10.53
N GLY A 256 8.34 -8.58 -11.48
CA GLY A 256 7.80 -7.23 -11.65
C GLY A 256 6.44 -7.01 -10.96
N LEU A 257 5.71 -8.09 -10.68
CA LEU A 257 4.33 -8.01 -10.19
C LEU A 257 4.17 -8.50 -8.74
N HIS A 258 4.93 -9.53 -8.31
CA HIS A 258 4.81 -10.11 -6.98
C HIS A 258 5.43 -9.18 -5.92
N VAL A 259 4.61 -8.70 -5.00
CA VAL A 259 4.99 -7.76 -3.94
C VAL A 259 4.89 -8.40 -2.57
N PRO A 260 5.71 -7.97 -1.59
CA PRO A 260 5.45 -8.32 -0.21
C PRO A 260 4.14 -7.66 0.24
N LEU A 261 3.38 -8.34 1.07
CA LEU A 261 2.22 -7.80 1.76
C LEU A 261 2.13 -8.38 3.16
N VAL A 262 2.24 -7.52 4.14
CA VAL A 262 2.00 -7.82 5.56
C VAL A 262 0.90 -6.91 6.07
N ILE A 263 -0.12 -7.47 6.69
CA ILE A 263 -1.20 -6.70 7.30
C ILE A 263 -1.25 -7.00 8.80
N ASN A 264 -0.93 -5.99 9.61
CA ASN A 264 -1.07 -6.08 11.06
C ASN A 264 -2.41 -5.47 11.47
N VAL A 265 -3.16 -6.23 12.26
CA VAL A 265 -4.49 -5.85 12.74
C VAL A 265 -4.49 -5.90 14.25
N PRO A 266 -4.66 -4.77 14.95
CA PRO A 266 -4.73 -4.75 16.42
C PRO A 266 -5.85 -5.63 16.97
N SER A 267 -5.67 -6.16 18.17
CA SER A 267 -6.64 -7.07 18.83
C SER A 267 -8.07 -6.52 18.84
N LYS A 268 -8.24 -5.21 18.99
CA LYS A 268 -9.53 -4.51 18.93
C LYS A 268 -10.28 -4.77 17.62
N TRP A 269 -9.56 -4.89 16.51
CA TRP A 269 -10.10 -5.02 15.15
C TRP A 269 -9.98 -6.44 14.58
N GLN A 270 -9.50 -7.40 15.37
CA GLN A 270 -9.28 -8.78 14.92
C GLN A 270 -10.54 -9.45 14.37
N HIS A 271 -11.72 -9.00 14.79
CA HIS A 271 -13.01 -9.48 14.28
C HIS A 271 -13.28 -9.11 12.80
N LEU A 272 -12.49 -8.21 12.21
CA LEU A 272 -12.56 -7.81 10.80
C LEU A 272 -11.73 -8.71 9.88
N VAL A 273 -11.01 -9.69 10.43
CA VAL A 273 -10.16 -10.60 9.65
C VAL A 273 -10.44 -12.04 9.99
N HIS A 274 -10.24 -12.92 9.04
CA HIS A 274 -10.52 -14.35 9.14
C HIS A 274 -9.31 -15.21 9.53
N LYS A 275 -8.13 -14.60 9.62
CA LYS A 275 -6.87 -15.27 9.98
C LYS A 275 -6.36 -14.78 11.34
N GLN A 276 -5.68 -15.66 12.04
CA GLN A 276 -5.01 -15.31 13.29
C GLN A 276 -3.71 -14.55 13.03
N PRO A 277 -3.28 -13.68 13.94
CA PRO A 277 -1.94 -13.09 13.91
C PRO A 277 -0.83 -14.14 13.79
N GLY A 278 0.27 -13.80 13.13
CA GLY A 278 1.41 -14.69 12.93
C GLY A 278 1.19 -15.79 11.88
N THR A 279 0.14 -15.71 11.07
CA THR A 279 -0.15 -16.72 10.04
C THR A 279 0.16 -16.23 8.63
N ARG A 280 0.26 -17.19 7.71
CA ARG A 280 0.36 -16.92 6.27
C ARG A 280 -0.97 -17.18 5.59
N ASP A 281 -1.25 -16.43 4.53
CA ASP A 281 -2.44 -16.53 3.71
C ASP A 281 -2.04 -16.68 2.24
N ASP A 282 -2.52 -17.71 1.60
CA ASP A 282 -2.30 -18.04 0.19
C ASP A 282 -3.39 -17.49 -0.76
N THR A 283 -4.33 -16.71 -0.21
CA THR A 283 -5.33 -16.00 -1.01
C THR A 283 -4.67 -15.07 -2.02
N PHE A 284 -5.09 -15.17 -3.28
CA PHE A 284 -4.68 -14.22 -4.32
C PHE A 284 -5.32 -12.86 -4.09
N VAL A 285 -4.50 -11.85 -3.93
CA VAL A 285 -4.93 -10.45 -3.80
C VAL A 285 -4.13 -9.57 -4.74
N SER A 286 -4.73 -8.52 -5.25
CA SER A 286 -4.04 -7.58 -6.10
C SER A 286 -4.42 -6.13 -5.79
N PHE A 287 -3.67 -5.19 -6.30
CA PHE A 287 -3.79 -3.77 -5.96
C PHE A 287 -5.17 -3.19 -6.25
N VAL A 288 -5.88 -3.72 -7.24
CA VAL A 288 -7.24 -3.29 -7.53
C VAL A 288 -8.17 -3.50 -6.32
N ASP A 289 -7.87 -4.47 -5.45
CA ASP A 289 -8.67 -4.83 -4.27
C ASP A 289 -8.40 -3.94 -3.04
N PHE A 290 -7.28 -3.20 -3.01
CA PHE A 290 -6.82 -2.52 -1.80
C PHE A 290 -7.74 -1.37 -1.38
N GLY A 291 -8.16 -0.51 -2.32
CA GLY A 291 -9.08 0.59 -2.01
C GLY A 291 -10.43 0.09 -1.50
N ALA A 292 -10.99 -0.93 -2.15
CA ALA A 292 -12.23 -1.58 -1.71
C ALA A 292 -12.08 -2.19 -0.30
N THR A 293 -10.94 -2.81 0.00
CA THR A 293 -10.63 -3.37 1.32
C THR A 293 -10.53 -2.28 2.39
N VAL A 294 -9.86 -1.18 2.09
CA VAL A 294 -9.75 -0.04 3.03
C VAL A 294 -11.13 0.54 3.34
N LEU A 295 -11.98 0.75 2.33
CA LEU A 295 -13.35 1.22 2.55
C LEU A 295 -14.14 0.25 3.43
N ASN A 296 -14.06 -1.05 3.16
CA ASN A 296 -14.76 -2.06 3.95
C ASN A 296 -14.28 -2.12 5.41
N LEU A 297 -12.96 -2.03 5.65
CA LEU A 297 -12.39 -1.95 7.00
C LEU A 297 -12.83 -0.68 7.75
N ALA A 298 -13.04 0.41 7.02
CA ALA A 298 -13.51 1.69 7.55
C ALA A 298 -15.03 1.75 7.76
N ASP A 299 -15.77 0.68 7.48
CA ASP A 299 -17.24 0.65 7.48
C ASP A 299 -17.83 1.71 6.53
N VAL A 300 -17.26 1.79 5.33
CA VAL A 300 -17.69 2.65 4.22
C VAL A 300 -18.11 1.76 3.07
N GLU A 301 -19.25 2.10 2.45
CA GLU A 301 -19.77 1.35 1.31
C GLU A 301 -18.77 1.38 0.12
N VAL A 302 -18.54 0.21 -0.46
CA VAL A 302 -17.66 0.07 -1.63
C VAL A 302 -18.49 0.40 -2.89
N PRO A 303 -18.07 1.40 -3.69
CA PRO A 303 -18.81 1.79 -4.89
C PRO A 303 -18.86 0.68 -5.95
N ASP A 304 -20.00 0.51 -6.62
CA ASP A 304 -20.18 -0.42 -7.75
C ASP A 304 -19.27 -0.11 -8.94
N THR A 305 -18.73 1.10 -9.00
CA THR A 305 -17.78 1.53 -10.05
C THR A 305 -16.38 0.95 -9.88
N PHE A 306 -16.06 0.36 -8.71
CA PHE A 306 -14.78 -0.29 -8.47
C PHE A 306 -14.74 -1.68 -9.13
N ASP A 307 -13.58 -2.03 -9.69
CA ASP A 307 -13.32 -3.41 -10.16
C ASP A 307 -12.87 -4.29 -8.98
N GLY A 308 -12.24 -3.67 -7.98
CA GLY A 308 -11.70 -4.33 -6.81
C GLY A 308 -12.79 -4.81 -5.84
N ARG A 309 -12.50 -5.90 -5.15
CA ARG A 309 -13.39 -6.50 -4.14
C ARG A 309 -12.65 -6.60 -2.81
N PRO A 310 -13.29 -6.31 -1.66
CA PRO A 310 -12.65 -6.46 -0.36
C PRO A 310 -12.14 -7.89 -0.14
N PHE A 311 -10.94 -8.03 0.43
CA PHE A 311 -10.40 -9.30 0.91
C PHE A 311 -10.27 -9.35 2.43
N LEU A 312 -10.52 -8.24 3.12
CA LEU A 312 -10.68 -8.14 4.57
C LEU A 312 -11.88 -7.25 4.90
N GLY A 313 -12.39 -7.38 6.12
CA GLY A 313 -13.46 -6.55 6.64
C GLY A 313 -14.79 -7.30 6.76
N ARG A 314 -15.85 -6.53 6.95
CA ARG A 314 -17.20 -7.08 7.19
C ARG A 314 -17.71 -7.86 5.98
N GLY A 315 -18.31 -9.02 6.26
CA GLY A 315 -18.88 -9.89 5.21
C GLY A 315 -17.85 -10.67 4.39
N VAL A 316 -16.57 -10.43 4.57
CA VAL A 316 -15.52 -11.23 3.94
C VAL A 316 -15.29 -12.49 4.76
N HIS A 317 -15.43 -13.65 4.12
CA HIS A 317 -15.25 -14.94 4.75
C HIS A 317 -14.50 -15.92 3.84
N THR A 318 -14.00 -17.00 4.40
CA THR A 318 -13.12 -17.96 3.72
C THR A 318 -13.68 -18.55 2.42
N LEU A 319 -15.01 -18.74 2.30
CA LEU A 319 -15.60 -19.26 1.06
C LEU A 319 -15.48 -18.26 -0.10
N LEU A 320 -15.69 -16.96 0.17
CA LEU A 320 -15.49 -15.92 -0.85
C LEU A 320 -14.02 -15.77 -1.26
N LEU A 321 -13.11 -16.01 -0.31
CA LEU A 321 -11.67 -15.95 -0.57
C LEU A 321 -11.16 -17.15 -1.34
N ALA A 322 -11.73 -18.34 -1.12
CA ALA A 322 -11.40 -19.56 -1.86
C ALA A 322 -11.68 -19.45 -3.38
N GLU A 323 -12.52 -18.51 -3.80
CA GLU A 323 -12.76 -18.21 -5.22
C GLU A 323 -11.67 -17.31 -5.84
N ARG A 324 -10.76 -16.76 -5.01
CA ARG A 324 -9.65 -15.91 -5.46
C ARG A 324 -8.43 -16.76 -5.75
N ASN A 325 -8.34 -17.26 -6.96
CA ASN A 325 -7.25 -18.14 -7.42
C ASN A 325 -6.50 -17.56 -8.63
N GLU A 326 -6.76 -16.29 -8.97
CA GLU A 326 -6.13 -15.64 -10.11
C GLU A 326 -5.98 -14.14 -9.93
N VAL A 327 -4.97 -13.58 -10.56
CA VAL A 327 -4.76 -12.13 -10.68
C VAL A 327 -4.39 -11.76 -12.11
N PHE A 328 -4.80 -10.55 -12.51
CA PHE A 328 -4.50 -9.98 -13.82
C PHE A 328 -3.38 -8.95 -13.71
N GLY A 329 -2.41 -9.05 -14.61
CA GLY A 329 -1.34 -8.07 -14.77
C GLY A 329 -1.33 -7.47 -16.18
N TYR A 330 -0.78 -6.27 -16.30
CA TYR A 330 -0.63 -5.59 -17.58
C TYR A 330 0.60 -4.68 -17.59
N ALA A 331 1.24 -4.60 -18.78
CA ALA A 331 2.26 -3.62 -19.08
C ALA A 331 1.99 -3.10 -20.50
N ASP A 332 1.79 -1.81 -20.67
CA ASP A 332 1.43 -1.24 -21.97
C ASP A 332 2.54 -0.37 -22.54
N ARG A 333 3.17 0.44 -21.72
CA ARG A 333 4.30 1.26 -22.07
C ARG A 333 5.15 1.54 -20.85
N PHE A 334 6.43 1.27 -21.01
CA PHE A 334 7.49 1.77 -20.16
C PHE A 334 8.45 2.55 -21.04
N ASP A 335 8.74 3.79 -20.69
CA ASP A 335 9.51 4.74 -21.49
C ASP A 335 8.91 5.02 -22.90
N GLU A 336 9.67 4.82 -23.96
CA GLU A 336 9.38 5.32 -25.31
C GLU A 336 8.48 4.40 -26.15
N LYS A 337 8.46 3.09 -25.84
CA LYS A 337 7.76 2.12 -26.68
C LYS A 337 6.50 1.58 -26.02
N SER A 338 5.45 1.46 -26.84
CA SER A 338 4.29 0.68 -26.46
C SER A 338 4.57 -0.80 -26.64
N ASP A 339 4.30 -1.59 -25.59
CA ASP A 339 4.37 -3.05 -25.60
C ASP A 339 3.18 -3.57 -24.79
N LEU A 340 2.11 -3.93 -25.50
CA LEU A 340 0.82 -4.26 -24.88
C LEU A 340 0.82 -5.72 -24.40
N VAL A 341 1.22 -5.91 -23.14
CA VAL A 341 1.25 -7.22 -22.50
C VAL A 341 0.07 -7.34 -21.51
N ARG A 342 -0.54 -8.52 -21.49
CA ARG A 342 -1.53 -8.94 -20.50
C ARG A 342 -1.11 -10.27 -19.93
N THR A 343 -1.23 -10.42 -18.62
CA THR A 343 -0.90 -11.66 -17.93
C THR A 343 -2.04 -12.11 -17.05
N LEU A 344 -2.17 -13.42 -16.93
CA LEU A 344 -3.00 -14.10 -15.95
C LEU A 344 -2.09 -14.98 -15.11
N ARG A 345 -2.06 -14.77 -13.80
CA ARG A 345 -1.39 -15.62 -12.83
C ARG A 345 -2.46 -16.45 -12.11
N ARG A 346 -2.32 -17.75 -12.16
CA ARG A 346 -3.14 -18.77 -11.46
C ARG A 346 -2.24 -19.73 -10.69
N ASP A 347 -2.85 -20.44 -9.76
CA ASP A 347 -2.28 -21.67 -9.18
C ASP A 347 -2.15 -22.77 -10.23
#